data_fb9d7a676c0609cbc8ff9193326d459a
#
_entry.id   fb9d7a676c0609cbc8ff9193326d459a
#
_cell.length_a   1.000
_cell.length_b   1.000
_cell.length_c   1.000
_cell.angle_alpha   90.00
_cell.angle_beta   90.00
_cell.angle_gamma   90.00
#
_symmetry.space_group_name_H-M   'P 1'
#
loop_
_entity.id
_entity.type
_entity.pdbx_description
1 polymer ?
#
loop_
_entity_poly.entity_id
_entity_poly.type
_entity_poly.pdbx_seq_one_letter_code
_entity_poly.pdbx_strand_id
1 'polypeptide(L)'
;MKTDVVVIGSGFGGAVTALRLAEKGYDVTVLEQGRRLGRQDILDARRSLRAHLWAPEAGMHGYFWQRVFRDVGIIGAAGVGGGSIVWGGVLLEPEKRVFDDRSWGSGESDWHSAMADHYAEAGRMLGRTTNPYIGEMDEHLRETARRVGGEENFGPVPLAVYFGEEG
;
A
#
# COMPACT_ATOMS: atom_id res chain seq x y z
N MET A 1 24.93 17.43 -10.30
CA MET A 1 23.69 16.85 -10.88
C MET A 1 22.68 17.98 -10.86
N LYS A 2 22.11 18.34 -11.99
CA LYS A 2 21.04 19.36 -12.06
C LYS A 2 19.73 18.60 -12.13
N THR A 3 18.77 18.94 -11.30
CA THR A 3 17.43 18.33 -11.29
C THR A 3 16.39 19.44 -11.23
N ASP A 4 15.25 19.24 -11.84
CA ASP A 4 14.15 20.21 -11.82
C ASP A 4 13.30 20.06 -10.54
N VAL A 5 13.11 18.81 -10.09
CA VAL A 5 12.28 18.48 -8.94
C VAL A 5 12.95 17.44 -8.04
N VAL A 6 12.90 17.67 -6.74
CA VAL A 6 13.28 16.68 -5.72
C VAL A 6 12.05 16.16 -5.01
N VAL A 7 11.85 14.85 -5.03
CA VAL A 7 10.80 14.15 -4.31
C VAL A 7 11.40 13.48 -3.08
N ILE A 8 10.88 13.75 -1.89
CA ILE A 8 11.35 13.17 -0.63
C ILE A 8 10.47 11.99 -0.27
N GLY A 9 11.06 10.79 -0.27
CA GLY A 9 10.39 9.51 -0.03
C GLY A 9 9.87 8.86 -1.30
N SER A 10 10.07 7.56 -1.42
CA SER A 10 9.66 6.71 -2.56
C SER A 10 8.44 5.82 -2.26
N GLY A 11 7.66 6.16 -1.22
CA GLY A 11 6.40 5.49 -0.93
C GLY A 11 5.34 5.75 -2.00
N PHE A 12 4.10 5.31 -1.79
CA PHE A 12 3.01 5.42 -2.78
C PHE A 12 2.89 6.83 -3.38
N GLY A 13 2.77 7.86 -2.56
CA GLY A 13 2.62 9.25 -3.04
C GLY A 13 3.86 9.75 -3.79
N GLY A 14 5.06 9.52 -3.22
CA GLY A 14 6.30 9.96 -3.86
C GLY A 14 6.59 9.26 -5.19
N ALA A 15 6.34 7.95 -5.27
CA ALA A 15 6.52 7.18 -6.49
C ALA A 15 5.59 7.66 -7.62
N VAL A 16 4.30 7.86 -7.31
CA VAL A 16 3.33 8.37 -8.30
C VAL A 16 3.67 9.80 -8.72
N THR A 17 4.02 10.66 -7.77
CA THR A 17 4.43 12.05 -8.07
C THR A 17 5.64 12.08 -8.99
N ALA A 18 6.69 11.29 -8.66
CA ALA A 18 7.89 11.22 -9.47
C ALA A 18 7.60 10.73 -10.90
N LEU A 19 6.78 9.68 -11.03
CA LEU A 19 6.36 9.15 -12.33
C LEU A 19 5.64 10.20 -13.16
N ARG A 20 4.61 10.85 -12.59
CA ARG A 20 3.79 11.85 -13.32
C ARG A 20 4.58 13.10 -13.70
N LEU A 21 5.57 13.50 -12.91
CA LEU A 21 6.48 14.57 -13.26
C LEU A 21 7.45 14.16 -14.37
N ALA A 22 8.01 12.96 -14.29
CA ALA A 22 8.91 12.44 -15.33
C ALA A 22 8.20 12.28 -16.69
N GLU A 23 6.94 11.82 -16.71
CA GLU A 23 6.10 11.74 -17.91
C GLU A 23 5.85 13.12 -18.55
N LYS A 24 5.88 14.19 -17.74
CA LYS A 24 5.79 15.57 -18.21
C LYS A 24 7.13 16.17 -18.66
N GLY A 25 8.21 15.38 -18.62
CA GLY A 25 9.53 15.76 -19.09
C GLY A 25 10.43 16.46 -18.05
N TYR A 26 10.04 16.49 -16.77
CA TYR A 26 10.89 17.01 -15.70
C TYR A 26 12.02 16.03 -15.35
N ASP A 27 13.21 16.57 -15.05
CA ASP A 27 14.30 15.79 -14.45
C ASP A 27 14.04 15.66 -12.95
N VAL A 28 13.68 14.45 -12.50
CA VAL A 28 13.21 14.16 -11.14
C VAL A 28 14.23 13.34 -10.37
N THR A 29 14.62 13.84 -9.20
CA THR A 29 15.45 13.10 -8.23
C THR A 29 14.59 12.69 -7.05
N VAL A 30 14.58 11.38 -6.73
CA VAL A 30 13.89 10.85 -5.54
C VAL A 30 14.92 10.54 -4.46
N LEU A 31 14.70 11.09 -3.26
CA LEU A 31 15.53 10.84 -2.07
C LEU A 31 14.76 9.87 -1.16
N GLU A 32 15.37 8.73 -0.85
CA GLU A 32 14.79 7.72 0.03
C GLU A 32 15.76 7.44 1.21
N GLN A 33 15.23 7.39 2.43
CA GLN A 33 16.03 7.14 3.63
C GLN A 33 16.48 5.69 3.76
N GLY A 34 15.67 4.76 3.25
CA GLY A 34 15.98 3.33 3.29
C GLY A 34 16.62 2.85 1.99
N ARG A 35 17.06 1.62 1.98
CA ARG A 35 17.70 0.99 0.82
C ARG A 35 16.70 0.31 -0.10
N ARG A 36 17.13 0.01 -1.32
CA ARG A 36 16.39 -0.91 -2.19
C ARG A 36 16.54 -2.33 -1.65
N LEU A 37 15.40 -2.99 -1.43
CA LEU A 37 15.34 -4.37 -0.93
C LEU A 37 15.23 -5.35 -2.09
N GLY A 38 16.06 -6.37 -2.06
CA GLY A 38 15.94 -7.53 -2.95
C GLY A 38 15.38 -8.73 -2.21
N ARG A 39 15.19 -9.83 -2.94
CA ARG A 39 14.68 -11.09 -2.36
C ARG A 39 15.52 -11.58 -1.18
N GLN A 40 16.85 -11.48 -1.27
CA GLN A 40 17.76 -11.94 -0.23
C GLN A 40 17.59 -11.13 1.05
N ASP A 41 17.41 -9.82 0.96
CA ASP A 41 17.17 -8.95 2.12
C ASP A 41 15.94 -9.38 2.93
N ILE A 42 14.86 -9.75 2.24
CA ILE A 42 13.64 -10.25 2.87
C ILE A 42 13.86 -11.62 3.54
N LEU A 43 14.65 -12.51 2.92
CA LEU A 43 14.98 -13.80 3.49
C LEU A 43 15.86 -13.66 4.75
N ASP A 44 16.82 -12.76 4.73
CA ASP A 44 17.71 -12.48 5.86
C ASP A 44 16.95 -11.84 7.04
N ALA A 45 16.00 -10.97 6.73
CA ALA A 45 15.12 -10.35 7.72
C ALA A 45 14.28 -11.36 8.52
N ARG A 46 13.96 -12.52 7.94
CA ARG A 46 13.27 -13.63 8.66
C ARG A 46 14.14 -14.29 9.74
N ARG A 47 15.46 -14.10 9.66
CA ARG A 47 16.44 -14.80 10.50
C ARG A 47 17.16 -13.87 11.48
N SER A 48 17.06 -12.56 11.29
CA SER A 48 17.79 -11.56 12.06
C SER A 48 16.96 -10.33 12.33
N LEU A 49 16.74 -10.02 13.62
CA LEU A 49 16.09 -8.77 14.03
C LEU A 49 16.84 -7.54 13.52
N ARG A 50 18.16 -7.59 13.45
CA ARG A 50 18.98 -6.48 12.94
C ARG A 50 18.76 -6.22 11.44
N ALA A 51 18.52 -7.29 10.68
CA ALA A 51 18.18 -7.18 9.25
C ALA A 51 16.70 -6.84 9.03
N HIS A 52 15.85 -7.11 10.01
CA HIS A 52 14.41 -6.85 9.94
C HIS A 52 14.06 -5.42 10.37
N LEU A 53 14.55 -4.98 11.53
CA LEU A 53 14.14 -3.72 12.14
C LEU A 53 14.89 -2.51 11.56
N TRP A 54 14.13 -1.42 11.39
CA TRP A 54 14.63 -0.10 11.08
C TRP A 54 14.67 0.75 12.36
N ALA A 55 15.85 0.87 12.95
CA ALA A 55 16.17 1.72 14.10
C ALA A 55 17.62 2.19 13.97
N PRO A 56 17.90 3.16 13.10
CA PRO A 56 19.26 3.62 12.78
C PRO A 56 20.06 4.06 14.01
N GLU A 57 19.38 4.67 14.98
CA GLU A 57 19.95 5.09 16.28
C GLU A 57 20.49 3.91 17.11
N ALA A 58 19.95 2.70 16.88
CA ALA A 58 20.42 1.45 17.47
C ALA A 58 21.29 0.63 16.52
N GLY A 59 21.72 1.21 15.38
CA GLY A 59 22.53 0.54 14.36
C GLY A 59 21.80 -0.57 13.62
N MET A 60 20.45 -0.55 13.59
CA MET A 60 19.63 -1.50 12.85
C MET A 60 19.09 -0.82 11.57
N HIS A 61 19.49 -1.36 10.42
CA HIS A 61 19.18 -0.81 9.10
C HIS A 61 18.36 -1.82 8.25
N GLY A 62 17.42 -2.52 8.88
CA GLY A 62 16.44 -3.32 8.20
C GLY A 62 15.43 -2.47 7.44
N TYR A 63 14.19 -2.88 7.41
CA TYR A 63 13.15 -2.09 6.72
C TYR A 63 11.89 -1.88 7.58
N PHE A 64 11.61 -2.75 8.53
CA PHE A 64 10.38 -2.73 9.31
C PHE A 64 10.51 -1.79 10.51
N TRP A 65 9.58 -0.86 10.65
CA TRP A 65 9.48 -0.05 11.84
C TRP A 65 8.06 -0.06 12.40
N GLN A 66 7.95 0.19 13.71
CA GLN A 66 6.69 0.37 14.39
C GLN A 66 6.77 1.53 15.36
N ARG A 67 5.66 2.23 15.52
CA ARG A 67 5.45 3.24 16.56
C ARG A 67 4.17 2.93 17.28
N VAL A 68 4.25 2.83 18.61
CA VAL A 68 3.10 2.59 19.47
C VAL A 68 2.79 3.87 20.21
N PHE A 69 1.57 4.34 20.05
CA PHE A 69 0.99 5.46 20.79
C PHE A 69 0.00 4.89 21.80
N ARG A 70 -0.61 5.76 22.62
CA ARG A 70 -1.54 5.33 23.66
C ARG A 70 -2.68 4.46 23.11
N ASP A 71 -3.27 4.88 21.99
CA ASP A 71 -4.51 4.29 21.47
C ASP A 71 -4.34 3.70 20.06
N VAL A 72 -3.15 3.80 19.47
CA VAL A 72 -2.89 3.32 18.11
C VAL A 72 -1.46 2.83 17.93
N GLY A 73 -1.28 1.72 17.21
CA GLY A 73 0.00 1.24 16.71
C GLY A 73 0.12 1.50 15.22
N ILE A 74 1.23 2.07 14.79
CA ILE A 74 1.54 2.31 13.37
C ILE A 74 2.72 1.42 12.98
N ILE A 75 2.57 0.67 11.91
CA ILE A 75 3.63 -0.10 11.28
C ILE A 75 3.95 0.48 9.89
N GLY A 76 5.19 0.40 9.50
CA GLY A 76 5.62 0.89 8.20
C GLY A 76 6.96 0.31 7.78
N ALA A 77 7.45 0.79 6.65
CA ALA A 77 8.75 0.39 6.14
C ALA A 77 9.60 1.59 5.71
N ALA A 78 10.90 1.45 5.88
CA ALA A 78 11.94 2.32 5.35
C ALA A 78 12.68 1.57 4.25
N GLY A 79 12.53 2.03 3.02
CA GLY A 79 13.09 1.40 1.83
C GLY A 79 12.42 1.91 0.57
N VAL A 80 13.01 1.65 -0.57
CA VAL A 80 12.42 2.02 -1.86
C VAL A 80 11.07 1.33 -2.02
N GLY A 81 9.99 2.12 -2.10
CA GLY A 81 8.61 1.67 -2.10
C GLY A 81 7.84 2.02 -0.81
N GLY A 82 8.55 2.34 0.29
CA GLY A 82 7.91 2.73 1.55
C GLY A 82 6.89 1.71 2.04
N GLY A 83 5.68 2.15 2.36
CA GLY A 83 4.60 1.30 2.88
C GLY A 83 4.22 0.12 1.99
N SER A 84 4.50 0.15 0.68
CA SER A 84 4.21 -0.98 -0.21
C SER A 84 5.03 -2.25 0.12
N ILE A 85 6.12 -2.12 0.87
CA ILE A 85 6.95 -3.26 1.30
C ILE A 85 6.22 -4.13 2.34
N VAL A 86 5.31 -3.54 3.11
CA VAL A 86 4.62 -4.18 4.24
C VAL A 86 3.11 -4.18 4.16
N TRP A 87 2.52 -3.69 3.08
CA TRP A 87 1.07 -3.75 2.88
C TRP A 87 0.61 -5.18 2.54
N GLY A 88 -0.65 -5.48 2.77
CA GLY A 88 -1.20 -6.80 2.46
C GLY A 88 -1.64 -6.99 1.01
N GLY A 89 -1.36 -6.05 0.13
CA GLY A 89 -1.78 -6.10 -1.28
C GLY A 89 -3.26 -5.78 -1.53
N VAL A 90 -4.05 -5.51 -0.48
CA VAL A 90 -5.48 -5.19 -0.60
C VAL A 90 -5.67 -3.84 -1.30
N LEU A 91 -6.50 -3.82 -2.35
CA LEU A 91 -6.70 -2.63 -3.19
C LEU A 91 -8.19 -2.31 -3.33
N LEU A 92 -8.82 -2.04 -2.18
CA LEU A 92 -10.21 -1.57 -2.10
C LEU A 92 -10.32 -0.11 -2.52
N GLU A 93 -11.40 0.22 -3.22
CA GLU A 93 -11.80 1.61 -3.40
C GLU A 93 -12.64 2.06 -2.20
N PRO A 94 -12.39 3.27 -1.66
CA PRO A 94 -13.21 3.80 -0.58
C PRO A 94 -14.64 4.01 -1.05
N GLU A 95 -15.59 3.61 -0.21
CA GLU A 95 -17.01 3.91 -0.44
C GLU A 95 -17.27 5.42 -0.31
N LYS A 96 -18.33 5.90 -0.97
CA LYS A 96 -18.73 7.32 -0.93
C LYS A 96 -18.79 7.90 0.47
N ARG A 97 -19.30 7.13 1.45
CA ARG A 97 -19.42 7.56 2.86
C ARG A 97 -18.08 7.98 3.51
N VAL A 98 -16.94 7.47 2.99
CA VAL A 98 -15.61 7.87 3.50
C VAL A 98 -15.34 9.34 3.18
N PHE A 99 -15.82 9.82 2.03
CA PHE A 99 -15.64 11.21 1.59
C PHE A 99 -16.64 12.18 2.20
N ASP A 100 -17.67 11.68 2.89
CA ASP A 100 -18.63 12.51 3.63
C ASP A 100 -18.07 13.01 4.97
N ASP A 101 -16.90 12.49 5.41
CA ASP A 101 -16.24 12.95 6.62
C ASP A 101 -15.69 14.37 6.47
N ARG A 102 -15.84 15.17 7.53
CA ARG A 102 -15.41 16.59 7.55
C ARG A 102 -13.91 16.79 7.31
N SER A 103 -13.08 15.78 7.52
CA SER A 103 -11.64 15.83 7.23
C SER A 103 -11.32 16.03 5.74
N TRP A 104 -12.26 15.74 4.83
CA TRP A 104 -12.13 15.98 3.40
C TRP A 104 -12.47 17.43 2.97
N GLY A 105 -12.82 18.31 3.90
CA GLY A 105 -13.14 19.72 3.68
C GLY A 105 -14.62 20.04 3.83
N SER A 106 -15.02 21.24 3.42
CA SER A 106 -16.33 21.83 3.70
C SER A 106 -17.50 21.29 2.85
N GLY A 107 -17.33 20.19 2.12
CA GLY A 107 -18.41 19.58 1.33
C GLY A 107 -18.68 20.25 -0.02
N GLU A 108 -17.88 21.22 -0.45
CA GLU A 108 -18.02 21.90 -1.75
C GLU A 108 -17.52 21.05 -2.93
N SER A 109 -16.70 20.00 -2.66
CA SER A 109 -16.12 19.13 -3.68
C SER A 109 -16.66 17.72 -3.53
N ASP A 110 -17.21 17.15 -4.60
CA ASP A 110 -17.51 15.72 -4.68
C ASP A 110 -16.21 14.93 -4.89
N TRP A 111 -15.51 14.69 -3.79
CA TRP A 111 -14.24 13.94 -3.80
C TRP A 111 -14.39 12.52 -4.33
N HIS A 112 -15.53 11.88 -4.10
CA HIS A 112 -15.77 10.53 -4.62
C HIS A 112 -15.72 10.52 -6.14
N SER A 113 -16.47 11.41 -6.80
CA SER A 113 -16.45 11.53 -8.26
C SER A 113 -15.11 12.04 -8.79
N ALA A 114 -14.49 12.99 -8.11
CA ALA A 114 -13.19 13.53 -8.52
C ALA A 114 -12.05 12.49 -8.50
N MET A 115 -12.14 11.50 -7.62
CA MET A 115 -11.13 10.45 -7.48
C MET A 115 -11.38 9.21 -8.35
N ALA A 116 -12.55 9.06 -8.97
CA ALA A 116 -12.94 7.85 -9.70
C ALA A 116 -11.94 7.45 -10.80
N ASP A 117 -11.57 8.37 -11.67
CA ASP A 117 -10.60 8.12 -12.75
C ASP A 117 -9.20 7.78 -12.20
N HIS A 118 -8.82 8.38 -11.08
CA HIS A 118 -7.55 8.10 -10.43
C HIS A 118 -7.52 6.70 -9.80
N TYR A 119 -8.62 6.24 -9.23
CA TYR A 119 -8.73 4.84 -8.73
C TYR A 119 -8.69 3.84 -9.88
N ALA A 120 -9.39 4.11 -10.98
CA ALA A 120 -9.34 3.27 -12.17
C ALA A 120 -7.91 3.15 -12.72
N GLU A 121 -7.20 4.27 -12.85
CA GLU A 121 -5.81 4.28 -13.31
C GLU A 121 -4.86 3.58 -12.34
N ALA A 122 -4.98 3.82 -11.03
CA ALA A 122 -4.19 3.13 -10.02
C ALA A 122 -4.44 1.61 -10.05
N GLY A 123 -5.70 1.19 -10.17
CA GLY A 123 -6.09 -0.22 -10.32
C GLY A 123 -5.43 -0.87 -11.54
N ARG A 124 -5.47 -0.20 -12.68
CA ARG A 124 -4.83 -0.65 -13.92
C ARG A 124 -3.31 -0.78 -13.77
N MET A 125 -2.65 0.24 -13.21
CA MET A 125 -1.19 0.27 -13.06
C MET A 125 -0.67 -0.75 -12.04
N LEU A 126 -1.43 -1.01 -10.98
CA LEU A 126 -1.08 -1.98 -9.93
C LEU A 126 -1.55 -3.40 -10.25
N GLY A 127 -2.20 -3.62 -11.38
CA GLY A 127 -2.71 -4.93 -11.77
C GLY A 127 -3.78 -5.43 -10.81
N ARG A 128 -4.76 -4.55 -10.45
CA ARG A 128 -5.86 -4.91 -9.55
C ARG A 128 -6.60 -6.13 -10.08
N THR A 129 -6.67 -7.17 -9.26
CA THR A 129 -7.35 -8.43 -9.58
C THR A 129 -8.04 -8.98 -8.35
N THR A 130 -8.91 -9.96 -8.54
CA THR A 130 -9.58 -10.65 -7.45
C THR A 130 -8.89 -11.99 -7.22
N ASN A 131 -8.74 -12.41 -5.96
CA ASN A 131 -8.20 -13.74 -5.64
C ASN A 131 -9.07 -14.82 -6.29
N PRO A 132 -8.53 -15.64 -7.20
CA PRO A 132 -9.28 -16.67 -7.89
C PRO A 132 -9.54 -17.90 -7.01
N TYR A 133 -8.89 -18.00 -5.86
CA TYR A 133 -8.97 -19.17 -4.99
C TYR A 133 -9.81 -18.87 -3.75
N ILE A 134 -10.78 -19.75 -3.50
CA ILE A 134 -11.54 -19.80 -2.27
C ILE A 134 -11.13 -21.08 -1.53
N GLY A 135 -10.54 -20.91 -0.34
CA GLY A 135 -10.06 -22.01 0.49
C GLY A 135 -11.04 -22.37 1.61
N GLU A 136 -10.68 -23.39 2.38
CA GLU A 136 -11.50 -23.88 3.51
C GLU A 136 -11.77 -22.77 4.54
N MET A 137 -10.79 -21.92 4.80
CA MET A 137 -10.95 -20.78 5.74
C MET A 137 -11.94 -19.76 5.23
N ASP A 138 -11.98 -19.52 3.93
CA ASP A 138 -12.94 -18.60 3.31
C ASP A 138 -14.36 -19.17 3.43
N GLU A 139 -14.54 -20.49 3.27
CA GLU A 139 -15.84 -21.15 3.45
C GLU A 139 -16.32 -21.07 4.91
N HIS A 140 -15.42 -21.24 5.89
CA HIS A 140 -15.76 -21.03 7.29
C HIS A 140 -16.18 -19.59 7.59
N LEU A 141 -15.51 -18.62 6.96
CA LEU A 141 -15.85 -17.21 7.09
C LEU A 141 -17.22 -16.92 6.45
N ARG A 142 -17.50 -17.49 5.28
CA ARG A 142 -18.81 -17.37 4.61
C ARG A 142 -19.93 -17.92 5.48
N GLU A 143 -19.74 -19.10 6.07
CA GLU A 143 -20.72 -19.71 6.96
C GLU A 143 -20.94 -18.84 8.22
N THR A 144 -19.86 -18.26 8.76
CA THR A 144 -19.97 -17.33 9.88
C THR A 144 -20.77 -16.08 9.49
N ALA A 145 -20.48 -15.50 8.33
CA ALA A 145 -21.22 -14.34 7.80
C ALA A 145 -22.70 -14.66 7.64
N ARG A 146 -23.04 -15.84 7.12
CA ARG A 146 -24.45 -16.30 7.01
C ARG A 146 -25.14 -16.35 8.38
N ARG A 147 -24.48 -16.88 9.41
CA ARG A 147 -25.04 -17.01 10.76
C ARG A 147 -25.34 -15.68 11.43
N VAL A 148 -24.56 -14.63 11.09
CA VAL A 148 -24.75 -13.28 11.63
C VAL A 148 -25.58 -12.38 10.71
N GLY A 149 -26.11 -12.91 9.59
CA GLY A 149 -26.94 -12.15 8.64
C GLY A 149 -26.16 -11.14 7.79
N GLY A 150 -24.88 -11.40 7.52
CA GLY A 150 -24.00 -10.54 6.73
C GLY A 150 -23.40 -11.25 5.52
N GLU A 151 -24.04 -12.28 4.98
CA GLU A 151 -23.51 -13.06 3.85
C GLU A 151 -23.32 -12.22 2.59
N GLU A 152 -24.15 -11.21 2.38
CA GLU A 152 -24.04 -10.27 1.25
C GLU A 152 -22.74 -9.45 1.26
N ASN A 153 -22.10 -9.33 2.42
CA ASN A 153 -20.82 -8.63 2.58
C ASN A 153 -19.61 -9.56 2.46
N PHE A 154 -19.84 -10.86 2.27
CA PHE A 154 -18.78 -11.83 2.07
C PHE A 154 -18.37 -11.88 0.60
N GLY A 155 -17.06 -11.81 0.36
CA GLY A 155 -16.49 -12.02 -0.98
C GLY A 155 -14.98 -11.78 -0.99
N PRO A 156 -14.30 -12.28 -2.03
CA PRO A 156 -12.88 -12.01 -2.21
C PRO A 156 -12.66 -10.53 -2.49
N VAL A 157 -11.73 -9.93 -1.78
CA VAL A 157 -11.37 -8.51 -1.95
C VAL A 157 -10.45 -8.33 -3.16
N PRO A 158 -10.50 -7.16 -3.83
CA PRO A 158 -9.53 -6.82 -4.86
C PRO A 158 -8.13 -6.68 -4.26
N LEU A 159 -7.17 -7.24 -4.97
CA LEU A 159 -5.75 -7.26 -4.59
C LEU A 159 -4.88 -6.72 -5.72
N ALA A 160 -3.73 -6.14 -5.36
CA ALA A 160 -2.62 -5.86 -6.27
C ALA A 160 -1.58 -6.99 -6.17
N VAL A 161 -2.00 -8.20 -6.54
CA VAL A 161 -1.18 -9.42 -6.48
C VAL A 161 -1.30 -10.16 -7.81
N TYR A 162 -0.17 -10.52 -8.38
CA TYR A 162 -0.14 -11.36 -9.56
C TYR A 162 -0.24 -12.84 -9.16
N PHE A 163 -1.27 -13.51 -9.61
CA PHE A 163 -1.54 -14.93 -9.29
C PHE A 163 -0.95 -15.91 -10.32
N GLY A 164 -0.26 -15.41 -11.34
CA GLY A 164 0.23 -16.22 -12.42
C GLY A 164 -0.74 -16.28 -13.59
N GLU A 165 -0.34 -16.96 -14.65
CA GLU A 165 -1.23 -17.37 -15.75
C GLU A 165 -1.89 -18.69 -15.36
N GLU A 166 -3.15 -18.88 -15.76
CA GLU A 166 -3.81 -20.18 -15.63
C GLU A 166 -3.05 -21.18 -16.49
N GLY A 167 -2.35 -22.13 -15.83
CA GLY A 167 -1.58 -23.20 -16.46
C GLY A 167 -2.42 -24.39 -16.87
#